data_7ff075a977d669f239fc4c6b52ea7d3f
#
_entry.id   7ff075a977d669f239fc4c6b52ea7d3f
#
_cell.length_a   1.000
_cell.length_b   1.000
_cell.length_c   1.000
_cell.angle_alpha   90.00
_cell.angle_beta   90.00
_cell.angle_gamma   90.00
#
_symmetry.space_group_name_H-M   'P 1'
#
loop_
_entity.id
_entity.type
_entity.pdbx_description
1 polymer ?
#
loop_
_entity_poly.entity_id
_entity_poly.type
_entity_poly.pdbx_seq_one_letter_code
_entity_poly.pdbx_strand_id
1 'polypeptide(L)'
;MLGLSALLMACGPEVEPLPDDSDNTENTGRPGRPDKPDTPETPDTPDTPETPETPETPDTPDTPETPDTPEVPEEPQEAYYEKVAESYNDWSGDYLITYSTSSSVIVFNSHNDTKGGGLEIASVVTASGIHSSNGDQYKAVVAKSGSGYTINITGVGYIGLESAKNSVNASSSDPGTDNYRWTISYKDGGSIWVKNMGHSNYRLQWNASANCFRCYTGSQKELTLYRRTTSTGEVGGGSTPSPDPTPEPEPEPEPEPEPEPEPEDPGNEDIPTPTPGQSGKYGWYELPAINFTQSGSYMIDSSDKSLYYAHHMCAGSEKGPGGKQARNYTVCYSAEHHCPVWVAAPRHKMYESGASRTDAYGKDPSIPSDIQYNSKNTGGGCNKGHMLGSAERLSSTATNKQVFYYTNIAPQYSDTFNTGGGGWNTLEDWVDGQVCSDTLYVVIGAYFEKYTDRRGYTGSPATISFGGRNDVTRPSMFYYILMRTKKGNSGKALKDCTASEIKCAAFVRSHETPKGVKVSEQDMMSVSDLEKITGFTYFPNVPQAPKDTYNASDWGL
;
A
#
# COMPACT_ATOMS: atom_id res chain seq x y z
N MET A 1 48.05 27.21 -30.50
CA MET A 1 47.40 27.58 -31.76
C MET A 1 45.91 27.39 -31.49
N LEU A 2 45.22 28.41 -31.05
CA LEU A 2 44.57 29.51 -31.77
C LEU A 2 43.52 29.01 -32.78
N GLY A 3 42.30 29.27 -32.47
CA GLY A 3 41.26 29.80 -33.31
C GLY A 3 39.89 29.24 -32.89
N LEU A 4 39.08 29.91 -32.37
CA LEU A 4 38.29 31.14 -32.59
C LEU A 4 36.81 30.80 -32.82
N SER A 5 36.02 31.39 -32.00
CA SER A 5 34.57 31.57 -31.93
C SER A 5 33.82 31.76 -33.24
N ALA A 6 32.57 31.33 -33.26
CA ALA A 6 31.52 32.09 -33.96
C ALA A 6 30.18 31.94 -33.22
N LEU A 7 29.74 33.04 -32.71
CA LEU A 7 28.44 33.41 -32.17
C LEU A 7 27.48 33.64 -33.34
N LEU A 8 26.32 33.03 -33.37
CA LEU A 8 25.23 33.44 -34.26
C LEU A 8 23.95 33.62 -33.44
N MET A 9 23.62 34.89 -33.25
CA MET A 9 22.29 35.36 -32.85
C MET A 9 21.31 35.12 -33.98
N ALA A 10 20.11 34.64 -33.66
CA ALA A 10 18.95 34.76 -34.53
C ALA A 10 17.84 35.47 -33.77
N CYS A 11 17.45 36.62 -34.30
CA CYS A 11 16.34 37.45 -33.89
C CYS A 11 15.01 36.78 -34.14
N GLY A 12 14.09 36.88 -33.17
CA GLY A 12 12.66 36.64 -33.36
C GLY A 12 11.95 37.94 -33.76
N PRO A 13 10.84 37.91 -34.44
CA PRO A 13 10.12 39.10 -34.87
C PRO A 13 9.31 39.73 -33.74
N GLU A 14 9.39 41.06 -33.69
CA GLU A 14 8.56 41.96 -32.90
C GLU A 14 7.09 41.88 -33.33
N VAL A 15 6.21 41.93 -32.33
CA VAL A 15 4.76 42.12 -32.52
C VAL A 15 4.45 43.57 -32.10
N GLU A 16 3.99 44.37 -33.04
CA GLU A 16 3.51 45.75 -32.80
C GLU A 16 2.18 45.76 -32.05
N PRO A 17 1.91 46.81 -31.24
CA PRO A 17 0.63 46.95 -30.52
C PRO A 17 -0.41 47.65 -31.42
N LEU A 18 -1.64 47.22 -31.31
CA LEU A 18 -2.83 47.83 -31.92
C LEU A 18 -3.23 49.11 -31.17
N PRO A 19 -3.78 50.12 -31.85
CA PRO A 19 -4.05 51.43 -31.26
C PRO A 19 -5.36 51.48 -30.47
N ASP A 20 -5.29 52.37 -29.48
CA ASP A 20 -6.36 52.86 -28.61
C ASP A 20 -7.27 53.82 -29.42
N ASP A 21 -8.56 53.62 -29.39
CA ASP A 21 -9.53 54.60 -29.84
C ASP A 21 -10.52 54.88 -28.73
N SER A 22 -10.27 56.00 -28.06
CA SER A 22 -11.22 56.74 -27.24
C SER A 22 -11.97 57.75 -28.14
N ASP A 23 -13.23 57.81 -28.00
CA ASP A 23 -14.07 59.00 -27.88
C ASP A 23 -15.44 58.81 -28.55
N ASN A 24 -16.50 58.99 -27.89
CA ASN A 24 -17.36 60.16 -27.81
C ASN A 24 -18.84 59.82 -27.45
N THR A 25 -19.23 60.34 -26.32
CA THR A 25 -20.50 61.02 -25.95
C THR A 25 -21.73 60.93 -26.89
N GLU A 26 -22.87 60.61 -26.34
CA GLU A 26 -23.97 61.48 -25.92
C GLU A 26 -25.30 60.69 -25.70
N ASN A 27 -25.80 60.78 -24.52
CA ASN A 27 -27.06 61.30 -24.06
C ASN A 27 -28.35 60.96 -24.85
N THR A 28 -29.28 60.30 -24.21
CA THR A 28 -30.67 60.72 -23.89
C THR A 28 -31.56 59.56 -23.55
N GLY A 29 -32.38 59.76 -22.54
CA GLY A 29 -33.72 59.17 -22.47
C GLY A 29 -33.98 58.08 -21.46
N ARG A 30 -34.18 58.47 -20.22
CA ARG A 30 -34.85 57.67 -19.22
C ARG A 30 -36.39 57.77 -19.40
N PRO A 31 -37.16 56.72 -19.46
CA PRO A 31 -38.53 56.71 -18.99
C PRO A 31 -38.72 55.76 -17.79
N GLY A 32 -39.38 56.26 -16.88
CA GLY A 32 -40.35 55.90 -15.83
C GLY A 32 -40.38 54.45 -15.35
N ARG A 33 -40.13 54.39 -14.03
CA ARG A 33 -40.44 53.25 -13.16
C ARG A 33 -41.96 53.18 -12.96
N PRO A 34 -42.61 52.02 -13.15
CA PRO A 34 -44.00 51.83 -12.68
C PRO A 34 -44.02 51.53 -11.18
N ASP A 35 -45.02 52.04 -10.52
CA ASP A 35 -45.30 51.94 -9.11
C ASP A 35 -45.54 50.50 -8.63
N LYS A 36 -45.13 50.25 -7.41
CA LYS A 36 -45.33 49.02 -6.66
C LYS A 36 -46.80 48.95 -6.18
N PRO A 37 -47.52 47.84 -6.38
CA PRO A 37 -48.84 47.66 -5.81
C PRO A 37 -48.78 47.47 -4.29
N ASP A 38 -49.74 48.04 -3.58
CA ASP A 38 -49.92 47.96 -2.13
C ASP A 38 -50.16 46.52 -1.65
N THR A 39 -49.59 46.27 -0.48
CA THR A 39 -49.71 44.98 0.22
C THR A 39 -51.09 44.94 0.91
N PRO A 40 -51.85 43.85 0.81
CA PRO A 40 -53.11 43.72 1.57
C PRO A 40 -52.81 43.49 3.05
N GLU A 41 -53.66 44.12 3.89
CA GLU A 41 -53.66 44.00 5.33
C GLU A 41 -53.93 42.55 5.78
N THR A 42 -53.22 42.11 6.80
CA THR A 42 -53.36 40.79 7.44
C THR A 42 -54.63 40.78 8.30
N PRO A 43 -55.47 39.73 8.23
CA PRO A 43 -56.62 39.58 9.11
C PRO A 43 -56.18 39.25 10.54
N ASP A 44 -56.93 39.78 11.51
CA ASP A 44 -56.78 39.60 12.95
C ASP A 44 -56.81 38.12 13.34
N THR A 45 -55.92 37.74 14.24
CA THR A 45 -55.82 36.42 14.81
C THR A 45 -56.94 36.16 15.81
N PRO A 46 -57.69 35.04 15.74
CA PRO A 46 -58.69 34.71 16.75
C PRO A 46 -58.04 34.36 18.10
N ASP A 47 -58.69 34.73 19.21
CA ASP A 47 -58.31 34.46 20.56
C ASP A 47 -58.12 32.96 20.83
N THR A 48 -57.00 32.66 21.54
CA THR A 48 -56.65 31.30 21.97
C THR A 48 -57.58 30.85 23.11
N PRO A 49 -58.17 29.63 23.03
CA PRO A 49 -58.96 29.08 24.12
C PRO A 49 -58.06 28.73 25.31
N GLU A 50 -58.57 28.97 26.52
CA GLU A 50 -57.88 28.63 27.78
C GLU A 50 -57.59 27.11 27.87
N THR A 51 -56.41 26.80 28.34
CA THR A 51 -55.90 25.43 28.55
C THR A 51 -56.62 24.81 29.77
N PRO A 52 -57.16 23.58 29.66
CA PRO A 52 -57.73 22.86 30.79
C PRO A 52 -56.60 22.46 31.77
N GLU A 53 -56.92 22.54 33.08
CA GLU A 53 -56.01 22.13 34.15
C GLU A 53 -55.62 20.67 34.03
N THR A 54 -54.32 20.40 34.21
CA THR A 54 -53.70 19.07 34.19
C THR A 54 -54.12 18.25 35.38
N PRO A 55 -54.62 16.99 35.23
CA PRO A 55 -54.86 16.09 36.33
C PRO A 55 -53.57 15.72 37.05
N GLU A 56 -53.61 15.60 38.36
CA GLU A 56 -52.50 15.19 39.21
C GLU A 56 -52.00 13.79 38.78
N THR A 57 -50.69 13.64 38.68
CA THR A 57 -49.99 12.39 38.31
C THR A 57 -50.10 11.39 39.45
N PRO A 58 -50.49 10.12 39.20
CA PRO A 58 -50.41 9.04 40.19
C PRO A 58 -48.94 8.75 40.54
N ASP A 59 -48.70 8.39 41.80
CA ASP A 59 -47.40 7.98 42.32
C ASP A 59 -46.75 6.92 41.46
N THR A 60 -45.50 7.13 41.11
CA THR A 60 -44.66 6.22 40.33
C THR A 60 -44.37 4.95 41.15
N PRO A 61 -44.61 3.76 40.62
CA PRO A 61 -44.13 2.52 41.23
C PRO A 61 -42.61 2.49 41.22
N ASP A 62 -42.01 1.94 42.28
CA ASP A 62 -40.58 1.73 42.42
C ASP A 62 -39.99 1.06 41.17
N THR A 63 -38.96 1.69 40.63
CA THR A 63 -38.21 1.18 39.47
C THR A 63 -37.54 -0.14 39.84
N PRO A 64 -37.77 -1.24 39.10
CA PRO A 64 -36.98 -2.46 39.29
C PRO A 64 -35.51 -2.15 39.05
N GLU A 65 -34.62 -2.66 39.92
CA GLU A 65 -33.17 -2.58 39.72
C GLU A 65 -32.80 -3.08 38.32
N THR A 66 -32.05 -2.27 37.59
CA THR A 66 -31.53 -2.63 36.28
C THR A 66 -30.64 -3.86 36.43
N PRO A 67 -30.84 -4.95 35.63
CA PRO A 67 -29.90 -6.04 35.60
C PRO A 67 -28.51 -5.50 35.23
N ASP A 68 -27.48 -5.99 35.93
CA ASP A 68 -26.08 -5.69 35.62
C ASP A 68 -25.86 -5.85 34.12
N THR A 69 -25.39 -4.77 33.49
CA THR A 69 -24.97 -4.80 32.09
C THR A 69 -23.87 -5.84 31.98
N PRO A 70 -23.96 -6.82 31.06
CA PRO A 70 -22.87 -7.76 30.83
C PRO A 70 -21.61 -6.93 30.49
N GLU A 71 -20.50 -7.20 31.19
CA GLU A 71 -19.20 -6.65 30.84
C GLU A 71 -18.96 -6.91 29.36
N VAL A 72 -18.83 -5.83 28.59
CA VAL A 72 -18.37 -5.88 27.21
C VAL A 72 -16.96 -6.45 27.29
N PRO A 73 -16.65 -7.55 26.59
CA PRO A 73 -15.27 -8.05 26.54
C PRO A 73 -14.36 -6.91 26.10
N GLU A 74 -13.35 -6.59 26.90
CA GLU A 74 -12.33 -5.60 26.52
C GLU A 74 -11.73 -6.05 25.17
N GLU A 75 -11.76 -5.17 24.18
CA GLU A 75 -11.05 -5.41 22.91
C GLU A 75 -9.56 -5.69 23.23
N PRO A 76 -8.93 -6.67 22.58
CA PRO A 76 -7.53 -6.97 22.82
C PRO A 76 -6.70 -5.72 22.58
N GLN A 77 -6.04 -5.24 23.62
CA GLN A 77 -5.22 -4.05 23.58
C GLN A 77 -4.01 -4.29 22.68
N GLU A 78 -3.87 -3.46 21.65
CA GLU A 78 -2.74 -3.54 20.71
C GLU A 78 -1.42 -3.27 21.44
N ALA A 79 -0.47 -4.19 21.33
CA ALA A 79 0.87 -4.04 21.87
C ALA A 79 1.78 -3.28 20.89
N TYR A 80 2.69 -2.47 21.43
CA TYR A 80 3.66 -1.70 20.65
C TYR A 80 5.06 -1.95 21.18
N TYR A 81 6.07 -1.67 20.32
CA TYR A 81 7.46 -1.54 20.73
C TYR A 81 7.80 -0.06 20.82
N GLU A 82 8.03 0.42 22.03
CA GLU A 82 8.42 1.80 22.29
C GLU A 82 9.93 1.95 22.35
N LYS A 83 10.44 3.05 21.79
CA LYS A 83 11.86 3.34 21.84
C LYS A 83 12.30 3.53 23.28
N VAL A 84 13.34 2.79 23.69
CA VAL A 84 13.93 2.90 25.03
C VAL A 84 14.52 4.30 25.19
N ALA A 85 14.00 5.07 26.15
CA ALA A 85 14.37 6.44 26.44
C ALA A 85 15.12 6.61 27.77
N GLU A 86 15.20 5.56 28.58
CA GLU A 86 15.82 5.58 29.91
C GLU A 86 16.52 4.24 30.26
N SER A 87 17.25 4.22 31.37
CA SER A 87 17.90 3.00 31.86
C SER A 87 16.94 2.17 32.69
N TYR A 88 17.02 0.85 32.54
CA TYR A 88 16.28 -0.09 33.39
C TYR A 88 17.21 -0.76 34.41
N ASN A 89 16.68 -1.02 35.61
CA ASN A 89 17.35 -1.84 36.63
C ASN A 89 17.40 -3.31 36.23
N ASP A 90 16.37 -3.76 35.50
CA ASP A 90 16.28 -5.08 34.88
C ASP A 90 15.89 -4.93 33.41
N TRP A 91 16.75 -5.43 32.52
CA TRP A 91 16.53 -5.41 31.07
C TRP A 91 15.78 -6.63 30.55
N SER A 92 15.27 -7.51 31.43
CA SER A 92 14.45 -8.65 30.99
C SER A 92 13.19 -8.16 30.28
N GLY A 93 12.79 -8.82 29.19
CA GLY A 93 11.64 -8.47 28.40
C GLY A 93 11.83 -8.68 26.90
N ASP A 94 10.83 -8.31 26.15
CA ASP A 94 10.78 -8.42 24.69
C ASP A 94 11.23 -7.11 24.05
N TYR A 95 12.17 -7.19 23.12
CA TYR A 95 12.76 -6.03 22.47
C TYR A 95 12.87 -6.23 20.96
N LEU A 96 13.07 -5.12 20.24
CA LEU A 96 13.70 -5.11 18.93
C LEU A 96 15.11 -4.54 19.07
N ILE A 97 16.10 -5.25 18.52
CA ILE A 97 17.50 -4.78 18.45
C ILE A 97 17.64 -4.04 17.13
N THR A 98 17.90 -2.74 17.19
CA THR A 98 17.85 -1.88 16.01
C THR A 98 19.02 -0.91 15.93
N TYR A 99 19.18 -0.34 14.74
CA TYR A 99 19.84 0.93 14.50
C TYR A 99 18.80 1.90 13.92
N SER A 100 18.66 3.08 14.52
CA SER A 100 17.67 4.06 14.09
C SER A 100 18.32 5.37 13.64
N THR A 101 17.79 5.91 12.54
CA THR A 101 18.03 7.29 12.09
C THR A 101 16.77 8.13 12.33
N SER A 102 16.77 9.40 11.88
CA SER A 102 15.57 10.24 11.94
C SER A 102 14.42 9.76 11.05
N SER A 103 14.71 8.94 10.04
CA SER A 103 13.77 8.52 9.00
C SER A 103 13.63 7.02 8.83
N SER A 104 14.50 6.21 9.45
CA SER A 104 14.49 4.76 9.28
C SER A 104 14.90 4.00 10.54
N VAL A 105 14.38 2.79 10.67
CA VAL A 105 14.76 1.82 11.70
C VAL A 105 15.20 0.53 11.01
N ILE A 106 16.44 0.10 11.28
CA ILE A 106 16.97 -1.16 10.78
C ILE A 106 16.96 -2.15 11.94
N VAL A 107 16.22 -3.24 11.80
CA VAL A 107 16.12 -4.30 12.82
C VAL A 107 17.06 -5.47 12.51
N PHE A 108 17.60 -6.11 13.56
CA PHE A 108 18.35 -7.35 13.45
C PHE A 108 17.37 -8.49 13.12
N ASN A 109 17.36 -8.96 11.88
CA ASN A 109 16.34 -9.88 11.36
C ASN A 109 16.84 -11.27 10.95
N SER A 110 18.15 -11.46 10.81
CA SER A 110 18.72 -12.71 10.30
C SER A 110 20.16 -12.88 10.73
N HIS A 111 20.72 -14.07 10.56
CA HIS A 111 22.13 -14.35 10.84
C HIS A 111 22.71 -15.22 9.72
N ASN A 112 23.93 -14.88 9.28
CA ASN A 112 24.67 -15.66 8.31
C ASN A 112 26.15 -15.69 8.72
N ASP A 113 26.68 -16.88 9.02
CA ASP A 113 28.06 -17.16 9.48
C ASP A 113 28.49 -16.32 10.70
N THR A 114 28.91 -15.10 10.46
CA THR A 114 29.49 -14.20 11.49
C THR A 114 28.83 -12.81 11.46
N LYS A 115 27.70 -12.68 10.76
CA LYS A 115 27.02 -11.40 10.54
C LYS A 115 25.56 -11.51 10.92
N GLY A 116 25.07 -10.53 11.67
CA GLY A 116 23.64 -10.26 11.80
C GLY A 116 23.15 -9.42 10.63
N GLY A 117 22.15 -9.87 9.92
CA GLY A 117 21.50 -9.10 8.87
C GLY A 117 20.64 -7.97 9.45
N GLY A 118 20.50 -6.89 8.69
CA GLY A 118 19.63 -5.78 9.01
C GLY A 118 18.52 -5.62 7.97
N LEU A 119 17.30 -5.44 8.45
CA LEU A 119 16.15 -5.13 7.63
C LEU A 119 15.60 -3.76 8.02
N GLU A 120 15.38 -2.90 7.05
CA GLU A 120 14.77 -1.60 7.27
C GLU A 120 13.25 -1.72 7.46
N ILE A 121 12.74 -1.19 8.57
CA ILE A 121 11.31 -1.17 8.92
C ILE A 121 10.77 0.25 9.11
N ALA A 122 11.35 1.23 8.41
CA ALA A 122 11.06 2.66 8.56
C ALA A 122 9.58 3.04 8.39
N SER A 123 8.87 2.36 7.49
CA SER A 123 7.45 2.64 7.17
C SER A 123 6.47 2.24 8.29
N VAL A 124 6.96 1.60 9.35
CA VAL A 124 6.15 1.05 10.46
C VAL A 124 6.34 1.79 11.77
N VAL A 125 7.18 2.82 11.79
CA VAL A 125 7.41 3.66 12.97
C VAL A 125 6.36 4.78 13.01
N THR A 126 5.52 4.76 14.04
CA THR A 126 4.58 5.84 14.35
C THR A 126 5.15 6.75 15.44
N ALA A 127 4.45 7.83 15.76
CA ALA A 127 4.79 8.67 16.92
C ALA A 127 4.77 7.88 18.25
N SER A 128 4.02 6.77 18.32
CA SER A 128 3.89 5.91 19.50
C SER A 128 4.88 4.73 19.50
N GLY A 129 5.65 4.48 18.42
CA GLY A 129 6.58 3.36 18.33
C GLY A 129 6.33 2.44 17.14
N ILE A 130 6.75 1.17 17.25
CA ILE A 130 6.60 0.15 16.23
C ILE A 130 5.49 -0.79 16.66
N HIS A 131 4.50 -1.00 15.79
CA HIS A 131 3.36 -1.89 16.06
C HIS A 131 3.83 -3.34 16.26
N SER A 132 3.24 -4.09 17.20
CA SER A 132 3.66 -5.47 17.50
C SER A 132 3.52 -6.41 16.30
N SER A 133 2.47 -6.27 15.49
CA SER A 133 2.28 -7.04 14.25
C SER A 133 3.44 -6.90 13.25
N ASN A 134 4.20 -5.81 13.32
CA ASN A 134 5.35 -5.55 12.47
C ASN A 134 6.68 -5.88 13.14
N GLY A 135 6.71 -5.96 14.48
CA GLY A 135 7.91 -6.18 15.29
C GLY A 135 8.08 -7.62 15.76
N ASP A 136 6.99 -8.32 16.08
CA ASP A 136 7.05 -9.61 16.77
C ASP A 136 7.84 -10.69 16.00
N GLN A 137 7.85 -10.64 14.68
CA GLN A 137 8.65 -11.53 13.84
C GLN A 137 10.17 -11.33 13.99
N TYR A 138 10.62 -10.21 14.58
CA TYR A 138 12.04 -9.88 14.84
C TYR A 138 12.31 -9.74 16.32
N LYS A 139 11.41 -10.22 17.14
CA LYS A 139 11.48 -10.11 18.59
C LYS A 139 12.75 -10.71 19.16
N ALA A 140 13.43 -9.96 20.00
CA ALA A 140 14.54 -10.40 20.80
C ALA A 140 14.07 -10.56 22.26
N VAL A 141 14.04 -11.79 22.75
CA VAL A 141 13.77 -12.07 24.15
C VAL A 141 15.08 -11.88 24.94
N VAL A 142 15.08 -10.88 25.81
CA VAL A 142 16.17 -10.60 26.75
C VAL A 142 15.80 -11.21 28.09
N ALA A 143 16.59 -12.17 28.57
CA ALA A 143 16.34 -12.85 29.83
C ALA A 143 17.55 -12.76 30.75
N LYS A 144 17.34 -12.50 32.04
CA LYS A 144 18.41 -12.42 33.04
C LYS A 144 19.10 -13.77 33.20
N SER A 145 20.42 -13.78 33.22
CA SER A 145 21.22 -14.99 33.37
C SER A 145 22.51 -14.66 34.14
N GLY A 146 22.55 -15.02 35.41
CA GLY A 146 23.63 -14.62 36.31
C GLY A 146 23.72 -13.11 36.47
N SER A 147 24.89 -12.53 36.24
CA SER A 147 25.13 -11.08 36.28
C SER A 147 24.86 -10.36 34.97
N GLY A 148 24.42 -11.08 33.91
CA GLY A 148 24.13 -10.53 32.59
C GLY A 148 22.79 -11.00 32.05
N TYR A 149 22.66 -10.94 30.73
CA TYR A 149 21.44 -11.28 30.00
C TYR A 149 21.77 -12.18 28.80
N THR A 150 20.90 -13.13 28.51
CA THR A 150 20.84 -13.77 27.21
C THR A 150 20.02 -12.92 26.25
N ILE A 151 20.28 -13.04 24.98
CA ILE A 151 19.50 -12.41 23.92
C ILE A 151 19.17 -13.49 22.89
N ASN A 152 17.89 -13.84 22.78
CA ASN A 152 17.38 -14.80 21.81
C ASN A 152 16.49 -14.06 20.80
N ILE A 153 16.89 -14.04 19.53
CA ILE A 153 16.17 -13.33 18.46
C ILE A 153 15.36 -14.34 17.66
N THR A 154 14.08 -14.07 17.47
CA THR A 154 13.17 -14.88 16.66
C THR A 154 13.74 -15.14 15.27
N GLY A 155 13.77 -16.40 14.85
CA GLY A 155 14.36 -16.82 13.57
C GLY A 155 15.90 -16.80 13.50
N VAL A 156 16.60 -16.37 14.57
CA VAL A 156 18.06 -16.31 14.64
C VAL A 156 18.62 -17.24 15.73
N GLY A 157 18.00 -17.23 16.92
CA GLY A 157 18.48 -17.94 18.11
C GLY A 157 19.27 -17.03 19.07
N TYR A 158 19.99 -17.65 20.01
CA TYR A 158 20.82 -16.97 21.00
C TYR A 158 22.04 -16.36 20.34
N ILE A 159 22.21 -15.05 20.45
CA ILE A 159 23.37 -14.36 19.89
C ILE A 159 24.52 -14.28 20.91
N GLY A 160 25.73 -14.38 20.39
CA GLY A 160 26.96 -14.38 21.20
C GLY A 160 28.18 -13.91 20.42
N LEU A 161 29.37 -13.99 21.10
CA LEU A 161 30.66 -13.73 20.50
C LEU A 161 31.64 -14.82 20.94
N GLU A 162 31.88 -15.82 20.11
CA GLU A 162 32.73 -16.98 20.46
C GLU A 162 34.22 -16.68 20.51
N SER A 163 34.64 -15.65 19.79
CA SER A 163 36.06 -15.26 19.76
C SER A 163 36.20 -13.75 19.62
N ALA A 164 37.34 -13.21 20.09
CA ALA A 164 37.67 -11.78 20.03
C ALA A 164 37.90 -11.30 18.57
N LYS A 165 36.84 -11.33 17.74
CA LYS A 165 36.83 -10.90 16.33
C LYS A 165 35.59 -10.06 16.04
N ASN A 166 35.62 -9.30 14.95
CA ASN A 166 34.48 -8.53 14.49
C ASN A 166 33.39 -9.47 13.90
N SER A 167 32.67 -10.15 14.79
CA SER A 167 31.62 -11.12 14.43
C SER A 167 30.45 -11.02 15.39
N VAL A 168 29.37 -11.67 15.08
CA VAL A 168 28.31 -12.11 15.98
C VAL A 168 28.01 -13.56 15.62
N ASN A 169 27.83 -14.42 16.60
CA ASN A 169 27.54 -15.84 16.44
C ASN A 169 26.09 -16.08 16.87
N ALA A 170 25.46 -17.14 16.37
CA ALA A 170 24.15 -17.57 16.78
C ALA A 170 24.13 -19.05 17.14
N SER A 171 23.30 -19.41 18.12
CA SER A 171 23.09 -20.80 18.57
C SER A 171 21.58 -21.04 18.73
N SER A 172 21.11 -22.21 18.32
CA SER A 172 19.70 -22.61 18.48
C SER A 172 19.28 -22.83 19.94
N SER A 173 20.24 -23.08 20.84
CA SER A 173 20.04 -23.22 22.29
C SER A 173 21.01 -22.32 23.03
N ASP A 174 20.73 -22.01 24.32
CA ASP A 174 21.65 -21.25 25.17
C ASP A 174 22.90 -22.08 25.49
N PRO A 175 24.10 -21.65 25.03
CA PRO A 175 25.34 -22.37 25.32
C PRO A 175 25.80 -22.29 26.78
N GLY A 176 25.15 -21.50 27.63
CA GLY A 176 25.50 -21.39 29.06
C GLY A 176 26.79 -20.69 29.38
N THR A 177 27.43 -20.01 28.44
CA THR A 177 28.75 -19.37 28.60
C THR A 177 28.70 -17.87 28.56
N ASP A 178 29.69 -17.17 29.12
CA ASP A 178 29.80 -15.71 29.09
C ASP A 178 29.93 -15.16 27.66
N ASN A 179 30.33 -15.97 26.70
CA ASN A 179 30.36 -15.61 25.30
C ASN A 179 28.95 -15.35 24.74
N TYR A 180 27.89 -15.89 25.35
CA TYR A 180 26.50 -15.70 25.03
C TYR A 180 25.72 -14.92 26.11
N ARG A 181 26.47 -14.15 26.93
CA ARG A 181 25.96 -13.24 27.96
C ARG A 181 26.32 -11.80 27.61
N TRP A 182 25.43 -10.92 27.95
CA TRP A 182 25.50 -9.50 27.60
C TRP A 182 25.24 -8.61 28.81
N THR A 183 25.97 -7.51 28.92
CA THR A 183 25.55 -6.39 29.76
C THR A 183 24.92 -5.34 28.88
N ILE A 184 23.78 -4.80 29.32
CA ILE A 184 22.99 -3.79 28.58
C ILE A 184 22.98 -2.52 29.41
N SER A 185 23.28 -1.39 28.78
CA SER A 185 23.28 -0.09 29.47
C SER A 185 22.81 1.03 28.53
N TYR A 186 22.01 1.92 29.06
CA TYR A 186 21.56 3.15 28.39
C TYR A 186 22.69 4.18 28.38
N LYS A 187 22.79 4.93 27.28
CA LYS A 187 23.70 6.05 27.09
C LYS A 187 22.94 7.30 26.70
N ASP A 188 23.48 8.44 27.01
CA ASP A 188 22.88 9.72 26.68
C ASP A 188 22.53 9.79 25.18
N GLY A 189 21.40 10.40 24.86
CA GLY A 189 20.88 10.53 23.51
C GLY A 189 20.15 9.29 22.96
N GLY A 190 19.79 8.30 23.80
CA GLY A 190 18.98 7.14 23.41
C GLY A 190 19.76 6.00 22.78
N SER A 191 21.09 6.02 22.86
CA SER A 191 21.97 4.92 22.44
C SER A 191 22.05 3.83 23.49
N ILE A 192 22.12 2.58 23.06
CA ILE A 192 22.24 1.41 23.94
C ILE A 192 23.56 0.70 23.70
N TRP A 193 24.27 0.42 24.77
CA TRP A 193 25.46 -0.43 24.74
C TRP A 193 25.12 -1.85 25.15
N VAL A 194 25.30 -2.78 24.22
CA VAL A 194 25.16 -4.22 24.42
C VAL A 194 26.55 -4.83 24.34
N LYS A 195 27.19 -5.04 25.51
CA LYS A 195 28.57 -5.53 25.61
C LYS A 195 28.59 -7.02 25.89
N ASN A 196 29.47 -7.76 25.21
CA ASN A 196 29.66 -9.18 25.46
C ASN A 196 30.40 -9.39 26.77
N MET A 197 29.98 -10.35 27.59
CA MET A 197 30.65 -10.62 28.89
C MET A 197 31.93 -11.40 28.74
N GLY A 198 32.00 -12.42 27.86
CA GLY A 198 33.20 -13.19 27.58
C GLY A 198 34.28 -12.36 26.87
N HIS A 199 33.90 -11.31 26.17
CA HIS A 199 34.79 -10.40 25.45
C HIS A 199 34.39 -8.94 25.72
N SER A 200 34.62 -8.47 26.94
CA SER A 200 34.06 -7.22 27.50
C SER A 200 34.45 -5.93 26.77
N ASN A 201 35.47 -5.95 25.92
CA ASN A 201 35.81 -4.82 25.05
C ASN A 201 34.97 -4.76 23.78
N TYR A 202 34.22 -5.82 23.46
CA TYR A 202 33.38 -5.90 22.27
C TYR A 202 31.94 -5.55 22.62
N ARG A 203 31.32 -4.76 21.78
CA ARG A 203 29.90 -4.45 21.85
C ARG A 203 29.21 -4.64 20.51
N LEU A 204 27.97 -5.06 20.54
CA LEU A 204 27.13 -5.21 19.35
C LEU A 204 26.83 -3.82 18.79
N GLN A 205 27.07 -3.62 17.50
CA GLN A 205 26.91 -2.35 16.81
C GLN A 205 26.44 -2.59 15.37
N TRP A 206 25.89 -1.55 14.74
CA TRP A 206 25.56 -1.54 13.33
C TRP A 206 26.73 -1.02 12.50
N ASN A 207 27.16 -1.79 11.51
CA ASN A 207 28.14 -1.36 10.52
C ASN A 207 27.43 -0.96 9.23
N ALA A 208 27.28 0.35 9.01
CA ALA A 208 26.58 0.89 7.86
C ALA A 208 27.26 0.56 6.52
N SER A 209 28.62 0.49 6.48
CA SER A 209 29.35 0.16 5.25
C SER A 209 29.23 -1.31 4.86
N ALA A 210 29.10 -2.20 5.86
CA ALA A 210 28.95 -3.64 5.64
C ALA A 210 27.49 -4.11 5.69
N ASN A 211 26.55 -3.20 5.97
CA ASN A 211 25.12 -3.44 6.12
C ASN A 211 24.83 -4.63 7.04
N CYS A 212 25.41 -4.65 8.25
CA CYS A 212 25.26 -5.76 9.17
C CYS A 212 25.46 -5.38 10.64
N PHE A 213 24.88 -6.18 11.54
CA PHE A 213 25.18 -6.17 12.97
C PHE A 213 26.37 -7.08 13.27
N ARG A 214 27.32 -6.58 14.04
CA ARG A 214 28.47 -7.31 14.53
C ARG A 214 29.02 -6.70 15.82
N CYS A 215 29.83 -7.44 16.53
CA CYS A 215 30.60 -6.93 17.67
C CYS A 215 31.88 -6.23 17.21
N TYR A 216 32.15 -5.07 17.78
CA TYR A 216 33.36 -4.28 17.51
C TYR A 216 33.97 -3.73 18.80
N THR A 217 35.27 -3.52 18.81
CA THR A 217 35.99 -2.77 19.86
C THR A 217 36.06 -1.28 19.54
N GLY A 218 35.95 -0.92 18.26
CA GLY A 218 35.97 0.45 17.77
C GLY A 218 34.56 1.05 17.62
N SER A 219 34.51 2.29 17.12
CA SER A 219 33.25 3.01 16.94
C SER A 219 32.61 2.65 15.61
N GLN A 220 31.50 2.00 15.68
CA GLN A 220 30.50 1.85 14.63
C GLN A 220 29.23 2.59 15.06
N LYS A 221 28.10 2.35 14.41
CA LYS A 221 26.83 2.98 14.78
C LYS A 221 26.26 2.29 16.02
N GLU A 222 25.94 3.07 17.02
CA GLU A 222 25.36 2.58 18.27
C GLU A 222 23.93 2.06 18.04
N LEU A 223 23.52 1.11 18.89
CA LEU A 223 22.19 0.52 18.83
C LEU A 223 21.13 1.44 19.44
N THR A 224 19.92 1.26 18.99
CA THR A 224 18.69 1.64 19.68
C THR A 224 17.88 0.37 19.98
N LEU A 225 17.19 0.35 21.11
CA LEU A 225 16.27 -0.72 21.43
C LEU A 225 14.84 -0.17 21.46
N TYR A 226 13.90 -1.00 21.06
CA TYR A 226 12.48 -0.75 21.26
C TYR A 226 11.94 -1.87 22.14
N ARG A 227 11.28 -1.52 23.26
CA ARG A 227 10.73 -2.48 24.23
C ARG A 227 9.26 -2.69 23.97
N ARG A 228 8.80 -3.93 24.00
CA ARG A 228 7.38 -4.29 23.86
C ARG A 228 6.62 -3.84 25.09
N THR A 229 5.54 -3.08 24.88
CA THR A 229 4.63 -2.61 25.91
C THR A 229 3.21 -3.08 25.60
N THR A 230 2.39 -3.21 26.65
CA THR A 230 0.94 -3.34 26.51
C THR A 230 0.33 -1.95 26.72
N SER A 231 -0.76 -1.62 26.04
CA SER A 231 -1.33 -0.27 25.99
C SER A 231 -1.90 0.29 27.32
N THR A 232 -1.70 -0.41 28.42
CA THR A 232 -2.06 0.03 29.76
C THR A 232 -0.93 0.75 30.47
N GLY A 233 -0.30 1.73 29.94
CA GLY A 233 0.54 2.72 30.64
C GLY A 233 1.24 2.36 31.96
N GLU A 234 1.26 1.10 32.38
CA GLU A 234 1.95 0.65 33.58
C GLU A 234 3.30 0.04 33.21
N VAL A 235 4.34 0.78 33.54
CA VAL A 235 5.69 0.27 33.61
C VAL A 235 5.72 -0.86 34.65
N GLY A 236 5.85 -2.11 34.20
CA GLY A 236 5.92 -3.26 35.09
C GLY A 236 7.08 -3.13 36.07
N GLY A 237 6.76 -2.67 37.26
CA GLY A 237 7.61 -2.75 38.43
C GLY A 237 7.73 -4.22 38.84
N GLY A 238 8.98 -4.65 39.08
CA GLY A 238 9.34 -6.01 39.43
C GLY A 238 8.50 -6.59 40.54
N SER A 239 7.89 -7.72 40.26
CA SER A 239 7.31 -8.60 41.28
C SER A 239 8.46 -9.31 42.01
N THR A 240 8.52 -9.12 43.31
CA THR A 240 9.31 -9.94 44.23
C THR A 240 8.85 -11.39 44.14
N PRO A 241 9.74 -12.38 44.13
CA PRO A 241 9.35 -13.79 44.12
C PRO A 241 8.72 -14.17 45.47
N SER A 242 7.50 -14.73 45.40
CA SER A 242 6.87 -15.45 46.51
C SER A 242 7.61 -16.78 46.73
N PRO A 243 7.76 -17.26 47.98
CA PRO A 243 8.50 -18.46 48.26
C PRO A 243 7.77 -19.70 47.71
N ASP A 244 8.60 -20.57 47.16
CA ASP A 244 8.34 -21.85 46.55
C ASP A 244 7.46 -22.78 47.48
N PRO A 245 6.33 -23.33 47.00
CA PRO A 245 5.67 -24.42 47.69
C PRO A 245 6.39 -25.73 47.37
N THR A 246 6.60 -26.52 48.44
CA THR A 246 7.14 -27.86 48.47
C THR A 246 6.45 -28.78 47.43
N PRO A 247 7.18 -29.62 46.69
CA PRO A 247 6.62 -30.47 45.66
C PRO A 247 5.76 -31.60 46.25
N GLU A 248 4.52 -31.72 45.74
CA GLU A 248 3.73 -32.94 45.86
C GLU A 248 4.28 -34.02 44.90
N PRO A 249 4.14 -35.34 45.25
CA PRO A 249 4.67 -36.43 44.44
C PRO A 249 3.93 -36.54 43.10
N GLU A 250 4.72 -36.77 42.04
CA GLU A 250 4.26 -36.94 40.66
C GLU A 250 3.25 -38.09 40.53
N PRO A 251 2.12 -37.91 39.83
CA PRO A 251 1.31 -39.02 39.34
C PRO A 251 1.99 -39.71 38.15
N GLU A 252 1.84 -41.02 38.05
CA GLU A 252 2.32 -41.83 36.93
C GLU A 252 1.81 -41.31 35.58
N PRO A 253 2.61 -41.40 34.50
CA PRO A 253 2.25 -40.86 33.20
C PRO A 253 1.09 -41.64 32.58
N GLU A 254 0.01 -40.92 32.23
CA GLU A 254 -1.01 -41.41 31.31
C GLU A 254 -0.41 -41.61 29.91
N PRO A 255 -0.89 -42.57 29.10
CA PRO A 255 -0.38 -42.80 27.76
C PRO A 255 -0.60 -41.57 26.90
N GLU A 256 0.47 -41.17 26.16
CA GLU A 256 0.46 -40.06 25.23
C GLU A 256 -0.73 -40.21 24.25
N PRO A 257 -1.57 -39.18 24.08
CA PRO A 257 -2.51 -39.14 22.97
C PRO A 257 -1.73 -39.08 21.65
N GLU A 258 -2.22 -39.82 20.65
CA GLU A 258 -1.73 -39.73 19.29
C GLU A 258 -1.68 -38.23 18.85
N PRO A 259 -0.64 -37.78 18.17
CA PRO A 259 -0.52 -36.38 17.79
C PRO A 259 -1.72 -35.98 16.95
N GLU A 260 -2.50 -34.99 17.44
CA GLU A 260 -3.46 -34.29 16.61
C GLU A 260 -2.71 -33.71 15.39
N PRO A 261 -3.28 -33.73 14.18
CA PRO A 261 -2.67 -33.14 13.03
C PRO A 261 -2.35 -31.68 13.36
N GLU A 262 -1.08 -31.29 13.14
CA GLU A 262 -0.63 -29.91 13.32
C GLU A 262 -1.60 -28.97 12.61
N PRO A 263 -2.06 -27.87 13.25
CA PRO A 263 -2.87 -26.89 12.58
C PRO A 263 -2.05 -26.37 11.38
N GLU A 264 -2.59 -26.53 10.18
CA GLU A 264 -1.99 -26.01 8.95
C GLU A 264 -1.68 -24.53 9.16
N ASP A 265 -0.41 -24.17 9.01
CA ASP A 265 0.09 -22.80 9.09
C ASP A 265 -0.66 -21.91 8.08
N PRO A 266 -1.55 -20.98 8.52
CA PRO A 266 -2.32 -20.15 7.59
C PRO A 266 -1.45 -19.15 6.81
N GLY A 267 -0.13 -19.15 7.00
CA GLY A 267 0.83 -18.24 6.38
C GLY A 267 1.60 -18.77 5.18
N ASN A 268 1.48 -20.07 4.86
CA ASN A 268 2.28 -20.70 3.81
C ASN A 268 1.45 -21.25 2.66
N GLU A 269 0.41 -20.53 2.24
CA GLU A 269 -0.12 -20.81 0.91
C GLU A 269 0.93 -20.39 -0.11
N ASP A 270 1.63 -21.37 -0.67
CA ASP A 270 2.35 -21.20 -1.92
C ASP A 270 1.40 -20.54 -2.89
N ILE A 271 1.73 -19.31 -3.35
CA ILE A 271 0.99 -18.69 -4.44
C ILE A 271 1.18 -19.65 -5.61
N PRO A 272 0.16 -20.44 -6.00
CA PRO A 272 0.36 -21.47 -7.00
C PRO A 272 0.77 -20.80 -8.30
N THR A 273 1.80 -21.33 -8.91
CA THR A 273 2.03 -21.06 -10.34
C THR A 273 0.74 -21.46 -11.07
N PRO A 274 0.20 -20.61 -11.96
CA PRO A 274 -1.05 -20.89 -12.65
C PRO A 274 -1.07 -22.29 -13.27
N THR A 275 -2.00 -23.13 -12.83
CA THR A 275 -2.21 -24.44 -13.44
C THR A 275 -3.24 -24.29 -14.56
N PRO A 276 -2.95 -24.70 -15.79
CA PRO A 276 -3.89 -24.63 -16.90
C PRO A 276 -5.25 -25.25 -16.54
N GLY A 277 -6.36 -24.54 -16.82
CA GLY A 277 -7.72 -25.01 -16.60
C GLY A 277 -8.28 -24.75 -15.20
N GLN A 278 -7.56 -24.09 -14.30
CA GLN A 278 -8.11 -23.63 -13.02
C GLN A 278 -8.60 -22.18 -13.13
N SER A 279 -9.89 -22.00 -12.93
CA SER A 279 -10.51 -20.68 -12.79
C SER A 279 -9.94 -19.93 -11.58
N GLY A 280 -9.17 -18.88 -11.83
CA GLY A 280 -9.05 -17.65 -11.05
C GLY A 280 -8.61 -17.66 -9.58
N LYS A 281 -8.06 -18.73 -9.00
CA LYS A 281 -7.64 -18.71 -7.60
C LYS A 281 -6.13 -18.55 -7.44
N TYR A 282 -5.62 -17.34 -7.74
CA TYR A 282 -4.22 -17.02 -7.44
C TYR A 282 -4.02 -16.38 -6.07
N GLY A 283 -5.09 -16.17 -5.30
CA GLY A 283 -5.04 -15.47 -4.02
C GLY A 283 -4.67 -13.98 -4.10
N TRP A 284 -4.43 -13.42 -5.29
CA TRP A 284 -4.11 -12.00 -5.47
C TRP A 284 -5.39 -11.17 -5.48
N TYR A 285 -5.46 -10.19 -4.60
CA TYR A 285 -6.69 -9.44 -4.37
C TYR A 285 -7.07 -8.52 -5.53
N GLU A 286 -6.09 -8.01 -6.27
CA GLU A 286 -6.30 -7.16 -7.45
C GLU A 286 -6.73 -7.93 -8.69
N LEU A 287 -6.44 -9.24 -8.77
CA LEU A 287 -6.58 -10.00 -10.00
C LEU A 287 -8.06 -10.21 -10.35
N PRO A 288 -8.50 -9.83 -11.57
CA PRO A 288 -9.79 -10.23 -12.11
C PRO A 288 -9.90 -11.76 -12.25
N ALA A 289 -11.12 -12.28 -12.35
CA ALA A 289 -11.31 -13.68 -12.70
C ALA A 289 -10.71 -13.95 -14.08
N ILE A 290 -9.80 -14.91 -14.14
CA ILE A 290 -9.19 -15.37 -15.39
C ILE A 290 -9.41 -16.87 -15.55
N ASN A 291 -9.64 -17.30 -16.77
CA ASN A 291 -9.73 -18.70 -17.14
C ASN A 291 -8.91 -18.91 -18.40
N PHE A 292 -7.83 -19.65 -18.32
CA PHE A 292 -6.91 -19.77 -19.43
C PHE A 292 -6.47 -21.20 -19.70
N THR A 293 -5.99 -21.43 -20.91
CA THR A 293 -5.26 -22.63 -21.33
C THR A 293 -3.83 -22.26 -21.65
N GLN A 294 -2.90 -23.12 -21.25
CA GLN A 294 -1.49 -22.95 -21.61
C GLN A 294 -1.30 -23.39 -23.07
N SER A 295 -0.71 -22.52 -23.88
CA SER A 295 -0.29 -22.85 -25.24
C SER A 295 1.18 -22.50 -25.43
N GLY A 296 2.05 -23.50 -25.33
CA GLY A 296 3.49 -23.28 -25.25
C GLY A 296 3.84 -22.48 -23.97
N SER A 297 4.48 -21.33 -24.13
CA SER A 297 4.80 -20.40 -23.02
C SER A 297 3.72 -19.36 -22.73
N TYR A 298 2.60 -19.35 -23.48
CA TYR A 298 1.59 -18.31 -23.41
C TYR A 298 0.33 -18.78 -22.70
N MET A 299 -0.26 -17.91 -21.89
CA MET A 299 -1.57 -18.09 -21.27
C MET A 299 -2.64 -17.43 -22.15
N ILE A 300 -3.53 -18.23 -22.72
CA ILE A 300 -4.59 -17.79 -23.64
C ILE A 300 -5.93 -18.02 -22.96
N ASP A 301 -6.82 -17.04 -23.00
CA ASP A 301 -8.16 -17.20 -22.43
C ASP A 301 -8.88 -18.43 -23.00
N SER A 302 -9.59 -19.15 -22.13
CA SER A 302 -10.23 -20.42 -22.53
C SER A 302 -11.45 -20.19 -23.42
N SER A 303 -12.13 -19.05 -23.26
CA SER A 303 -13.35 -18.68 -23.98
C SER A 303 -13.08 -17.74 -25.15
N ASP A 304 -12.16 -16.78 -24.98
CA ASP A 304 -11.77 -15.81 -26.00
C ASP A 304 -10.31 -15.96 -26.39
N LYS A 305 -10.04 -16.59 -27.51
CA LYS A 305 -8.69 -16.86 -28.00
C LYS A 305 -7.92 -15.62 -28.46
N SER A 306 -8.55 -14.44 -28.50
CA SER A 306 -7.87 -13.18 -28.77
C SER A 306 -7.23 -12.60 -27.51
N LEU A 307 -7.58 -13.08 -26.32
CA LEU A 307 -7.07 -12.57 -25.04
C LEU A 307 -5.91 -13.41 -24.51
N TYR A 308 -4.85 -12.73 -24.13
CA TYR A 308 -3.63 -13.30 -23.57
C TYR A 308 -3.36 -12.72 -22.20
N TYR A 309 -2.84 -13.53 -21.29
CA TYR A 309 -2.46 -13.09 -19.94
C TYR A 309 -0.96 -13.21 -19.72
N ALA A 310 -0.40 -12.26 -18.98
CA ALA A 310 0.97 -12.36 -18.47
C ALA A 310 1.05 -11.88 -17.02
N HIS A 311 1.72 -12.65 -16.18
CA HIS A 311 2.03 -12.27 -14.80
C HIS A 311 3.48 -11.83 -14.72
N HIS A 312 3.71 -10.62 -14.22
CA HIS A 312 5.04 -10.07 -14.00
C HIS A 312 5.30 -9.94 -12.50
N MET A 313 6.31 -10.67 -12.03
CA MET A 313 6.89 -10.41 -10.71
C MET A 313 7.91 -9.29 -10.83
N CYS A 314 8.17 -8.54 -9.76
CA CYS A 314 9.23 -7.55 -9.75
C CYS A 314 10.56 -8.19 -10.15
N ALA A 315 11.25 -7.62 -11.11
CA ALA A 315 12.50 -8.18 -11.63
C ALA A 315 13.73 -7.85 -10.78
N GLY A 316 13.59 -6.99 -9.77
CA GLY A 316 14.61 -6.67 -8.79
C GLY A 316 14.56 -7.59 -7.57
N SER A 317 15.09 -7.10 -6.45
CA SER A 317 15.13 -7.82 -5.17
C SER A 317 13.93 -7.53 -4.26
N GLU A 318 12.89 -6.89 -4.79
CA GLU A 318 11.70 -6.50 -4.04
C GLU A 318 10.99 -7.72 -3.46
N LYS A 319 10.65 -7.63 -2.18
CA LYS A 319 9.95 -8.68 -1.45
C LYS A 319 8.56 -8.20 -1.03
N GLY A 320 7.58 -9.03 -1.33
CA GLY A 320 6.23 -8.90 -0.82
C GLY A 320 6.05 -9.58 0.54
N PRO A 321 4.82 -9.71 1.01
CA PRO A 321 4.50 -10.42 2.25
C PRO A 321 5.11 -11.83 2.29
N GLY A 322 5.60 -12.24 3.46
CA GLY A 322 6.26 -13.54 3.64
C GLY A 322 7.63 -13.67 2.97
N GLY A 323 8.28 -12.56 2.58
CA GLY A 323 9.60 -12.57 1.94
C GLY A 323 9.62 -13.13 0.52
N LYS A 324 8.46 -13.43 -0.07
CA LYS A 324 8.31 -13.89 -1.46
C LYS A 324 8.62 -12.75 -2.44
N GLN A 325 8.93 -13.09 -3.70
CA GLN A 325 9.11 -12.08 -4.76
C GLN A 325 7.87 -11.19 -4.83
N ALA A 326 8.06 -9.88 -4.84
CA ALA A 326 6.95 -8.94 -4.96
C ALA A 326 6.30 -9.02 -6.36
N ARG A 327 4.98 -8.88 -6.41
CA ARG A 327 4.26 -8.80 -7.69
C ARG A 327 4.49 -7.42 -8.31
N ASN A 328 4.69 -7.39 -9.62
CA ASN A 328 4.68 -6.15 -10.38
C ASN A 328 3.26 -5.87 -10.89
N TYR A 329 2.79 -6.64 -11.87
CA TYR A 329 1.43 -6.54 -12.39
C TYR A 329 1.05 -7.81 -13.19
N THR A 330 -0.26 -7.95 -13.41
CA THR A 330 -0.81 -8.87 -14.40
C THR A 330 -1.46 -8.08 -15.51
N VAL A 331 -1.26 -8.49 -16.76
CA VAL A 331 -1.92 -7.89 -17.92
C VAL A 331 -2.84 -8.89 -18.61
N CYS A 332 -4.00 -8.41 -19.05
CA CYS A 332 -4.81 -9.01 -20.11
C CYS A 332 -4.59 -8.19 -21.39
N TYR A 333 -4.09 -8.83 -22.44
CA TYR A 333 -3.76 -8.19 -23.71
C TYR A 333 -4.58 -8.80 -24.85
N SER A 334 -5.15 -7.94 -25.69
CA SER A 334 -5.95 -8.36 -26.85
C SER A 334 -5.14 -8.42 -28.12
N ALA A 335 -5.15 -9.59 -28.78
CA ALA A 335 -4.61 -9.75 -30.12
C ALA A 335 -5.48 -9.09 -31.20
N GLU A 336 -6.78 -8.96 -30.95
CA GLU A 336 -7.71 -8.27 -31.85
C GLU A 336 -7.50 -6.75 -31.86
N HIS A 337 -7.35 -6.17 -30.66
CA HIS A 337 -7.18 -4.72 -30.49
C HIS A 337 -5.72 -4.27 -30.55
N HIS A 338 -4.77 -5.20 -30.46
CA HIS A 338 -3.34 -4.92 -30.27
C HIS A 338 -3.09 -3.92 -29.12
N CYS A 339 -3.79 -4.13 -27.99
CA CYS A 339 -3.85 -3.19 -26.89
C CYS A 339 -4.09 -3.94 -25.57
N PRO A 340 -3.58 -3.44 -24.40
CA PRO A 340 -4.00 -3.96 -23.10
C PRO A 340 -5.50 -3.71 -22.89
N VAL A 341 -6.19 -4.74 -22.42
CA VAL A 341 -7.59 -4.67 -22.00
C VAL A 341 -7.67 -4.23 -20.55
N TRP A 342 -6.85 -4.82 -19.70
CA TRP A 342 -6.64 -4.37 -18.33
C TRP A 342 -5.26 -4.76 -17.80
N VAL A 343 -4.82 -4.01 -16.80
CA VAL A 343 -3.63 -4.26 -15.98
C VAL A 343 -4.04 -4.23 -14.52
N ALA A 344 -3.73 -5.30 -13.78
CA ALA A 344 -4.04 -5.42 -12.36
C ALA A 344 -2.74 -5.40 -11.54
N ALA A 345 -2.69 -4.59 -10.48
CA ALA A 345 -1.47 -4.38 -9.73
C ALA A 345 -1.73 -4.01 -8.26
N PRO A 346 -0.87 -4.45 -7.33
CA PRO A 346 -0.82 -3.86 -6.00
C PRO A 346 -0.08 -2.52 -6.06
N ARG A 347 -0.57 -1.49 -5.37
CA ARG A 347 0.11 -0.20 -5.21
C ARG A 347 0.45 0.04 -3.74
N HIS A 348 1.70 0.37 -3.50
CA HIS A 348 2.22 0.69 -2.18
C HIS A 348 3.48 1.55 -2.35
N LYS A 349 3.77 2.40 -1.39
CA LYS A 349 4.96 3.28 -1.43
C LYS A 349 6.29 2.56 -1.64
N MET A 350 6.37 1.27 -1.28
CA MET A 350 7.57 0.46 -1.53
C MET A 350 7.95 0.37 -3.01
N TYR A 351 7.01 0.59 -3.92
CA TYR A 351 7.26 0.53 -5.36
C TYR A 351 7.69 1.88 -5.98
N GLU A 352 7.55 3.00 -5.25
CA GLU A 352 7.57 4.35 -5.80
C GLU A 352 8.93 5.06 -5.71
N SER A 353 9.96 4.40 -5.16
CA SER A 353 11.29 5.01 -4.99
C SER A 353 12.41 3.99 -5.06
N GLY A 354 13.60 4.43 -5.45
CA GLY A 354 14.82 3.61 -5.54
C GLY A 354 15.50 3.64 -6.90
N ALA A 355 14.77 3.89 -7.98
CA ALA A 355 15.29 3.99 -9.34
C ALA A 355 14.71 5.19 -10.09
N SER A 356 15.21 5.43 -11.28
CA SER A 356 14.68 6.43 -12.20
C SER A 356 13.90 5.76 -13.33
N ARG A 357 13.03 6.55 -13.98
CA ARG A 357 12.32 6.15 -15.20
C ARG A 357 13.32 5.69 -16.28
N THR A 358 13.03 4.52 -16.90
CA THR A 358 13.98 3.87 -17.81
C THR A 358 13.73 4.13 -19.30
N ASP A 359 12.50 4.49 -19.69
CA ASP A 359 12.04 4.58 -21.08
C ASP A 359 12.39 3.35 -21.95
N ALA A 360 12.45 2.17 -21.32
CA ALA A 360 12.91 0.91 -21.91
C ALA A 360 11.80 0.24 -22.73
N TYR A 361 11.14 0.97 -23.63
CA TYR A 361 10.07 0.46 -24.48
C TYR A 361 10.49 -0.78 -25.26
N GLY A 362 9.70 -1.86 -25.15
CA GLY A 362 9.99 -3.13 -25.80
C GLY A 362 8.84 -4.11 -25.75
N LYS A 363 9.04 -5.24 -26.44
CA LYS A 363 8.07 -6.33 -26.43
C LYS A 363 8.11 -7.07 -25.10
N ASP A 364 6.94 -7.46 -24.62
CA ASP A 364 6.76 -8.35 -23.47
C ASP A 364 7.13 -9.79 -23.90
N PRO A 365 8.10 -10.44 -23.23
CA PRO A 365 8.49 -11.80 -23.59
C PRO A 365 7.41 -12.84 -23.27
N SER A 366 6.43 -12.52 -22.44
CA SER A 366 5.36 -13.42 -22.00
C SER A 366 4.11 -13.40 -22.90
N ILE A 367 4.09 -12.54 -23.92
CA ILE A 367 3.00 -12.41 -24.89
C ILE A 367 3.57 -12.58 -26.30
N PRO A 368 2.85 -13.23 -27.27
CA PRO A 368 3.34 -13.40 -28.62
C PRO A 368 3.82 -12.09 -29.25
N SER A 369 4.99 -12.11 -29.85
CA SER A 369 5.64 -10.88 -30.31
C SER A 369 4.98 -10.26 -31.55
N ASP A 370 4.27 -11.05 -32.34
CA ASP A 370 3.59 -10.65 -33.57
C ASP A 370 2.30 -9.86 -33.33
N ILE A 371 1.66 -10.05 -32.17
CA ILE A 371 0.46 -9.30 -31.81
C ILE A 371 0.78 -7.98 -31.09
N GLN A 372 2.03 -7.72 -30.68
CA GLN A 372 2.45 -6.52 -29.99
C GLN A 372 2.87 -5.41 -30.97
N TYR A 373 3.09 -4.19 -30.44
CA TYR A 373 3.67 -3.11 -31.22
C TYR A 373 5.07 -3.47 -31.76
N ASN A 374 5.42 -2.94 -32.91
CA ASN A 374 6.71 -3.16 -33.56
C ASN A 374 7.72 -2.06 -33.29
N SER A 375 7.28 -0.92 -32.79
CA SER A 375 8.14 0.23 -32.50
C SER A 375 7.52 1.13 -31.41
N LYS A 376 8.31 2.07 -30.91
CA LYS A 376 7.86 3.11 -29.99
C LYS A 376 7.20 4.32 -30.67
N ASN A 377 6.93 4.25 -31.99
CA ASN A 377 6.32 5.36 -32.72
C ASN A 377 4.88 5.58 -32.27
N THR A 378 4.49 6.83 -32.18
CA THR A 378 3.11 7.24 -31.89
C THR A 378 2.35 7.52 -33.19
N GLY A 379 1.03 7.65 -33.10
CA GLY A 379 0.17 7.98 -34.23
C GLY A 379 -1.27 8.20 -33.77
N GLY A 380 -2.16 8.54 -34.72
CA GLY A 380 -3.57 8.76 -34.40
C GLY A 380 -3.86 9.89 -33.40
N GLY A 381 -2.93 10.86 -33.24
CA GLY A 381 -3.04 11.93 -32.24
C GLY A 381 -2.85 11.44 -30.79
N CYS A 382 -2.21 10.26 -30.60
CA CYS A 382 -2.08 9.63 -29.30
C CYS A 382 -0.62 9.55 -28.83
N ASN A 383 -0.40 9.65 -27.53
CA ASN A 383 0.82 9.30 -26.83
C ASN A 383 0.82 7.81 -26.44
N LYS A 384 1.99 7.32 -26.02
CA LYS A 384 2.16 6.03 -25.36
C LYS A 384 1.66 6.13 -23.91
N GLY A 385 0.36 5.94 -23.69
CA GLY A 385 -0.23 5.93 -22.37
C GLY A 385 0.09 4.64 -21.63
N HIS A 386 0.74 4.76 -20.49
CA HIS A 386 0.91 3.61 -19.60
C HIS A 386 -0.43 3.27 -18.95
N MET A 387 -0.73 1.97 -18.84
CA MET A 387 -1.79 1.53 -17.94
C MET A 387 -1.28 1.63 -16.50
N LEU A 388 -0.22 0.96 -16.16
CA LEU A 388 0.48 1.12 -14.88
C LEU A 388 1.66 2.07 -15.08
N GLY A 389 1.64 3.22 -14.42
CA GLY A 389 2.60 4.31 -14.62
C GLY A 389 4.03 3.96 -14.21
N SER A 390 5.00 4.58 -14.87
CA SER A 390 6.42 4.38 -14.54
C SER A 390 6.77 4.87 -13.13
N ALA A 391 6.17 5.98 -12.67
CA ALA A 391 6.38 6.51 -11.32
C ALA A 391 5.91 5.54 -10.22
N GLU A 392 4.97 4.67 -10.54
CA GLU A 392 4.40 3.68 -9.64
C GLU A 392 5.28 2.44 -9.46
N ARG A 393 6.41 2.34 -10.18
CA ARG A 393 7.31 1.17 -10.22
C ARG A 393 8.79 1.58 -10.26
N LEU A 394 9.18 2.47 -9.37
CA LEU A 394 10.56 2.95 -9.23
C LEU A 394 11.37 2.18 -8.18
N SER A 395 10.89 1.05 -7.67
CA SER A 395 11.59 0.26 -6.65
C SER A 395 12.94 -0.30 -7.13
N SER A 396 13.07 -0.61 -8.41
CA SER A 396 14.34 -0.95 -9.05
C SER A 396 14.30 -0.65 -10.55
N THR A 397 15.46 -0.45 -11.16
CA THR A 397 15.60 -0.28 -12.62
C THR A 397 15.04 -1.48 -13.38
N ALA A 398 15.24 -2.71 -12.86
CA ALA A 398 14.76 -3.92 -13.51
C ALA A 398 13.23 -4.01 -13.49
N THR A 399 12.59 -3.70 -12.37
CA THR A 399 11.13 -3.67 -12.23
C THR A 399 10.53 -2.53 -13.05
N ASN A 400 11.18 -1.36 -13.08
CA ASN A 400 10.71 -0.23 -13.90
C ASN A 400 10.76 -0.53 -15.41
N LYS A 401 11.71 -1.32 -15.90
CA LYS A 401 11.74 -1.72 -17.32
C LYS A 401 10.50 -2.49 -17.74
N GLN A 402 9.90 -3.28 -16.87
CA GLN A 402 8.73 -4.10 -17.20
C GLN A 402 7.49 -3.25 -17.50
N VAL A 403 7.32 -2.07 -16.87
CA VAL A 403 6.16 -1.21 -17.17
C VAL A 403 6.27 -0.52 -18.53
N PHE A 404 7.42 -0.61 -19.20
CA PHE A 404 7.62 -0.16 -20.58
C PHE A 404 7.37 -1.26 -21.62
N TYR A 405 6.94 -2.46 -21.22
CA TYR A 405 6.48 -3.44 -22.18
C TYR A 405 5.27 -2.90 -22.95
N TYR A 406 5.25 -3.16 -24.26
CA TYR A 406 4.17 -2.71 -25.13
C TYR A 406 2.79 -3.22 -24.68
N THR A 407 2.75 -4.32 -23.95
CA THR A 407 1.53 -4.87 -23.34
C THR A 407 0.96 -4.03 -22.21
N ASN A 408 1.72 -3.08 -21.68
CA ASN A 408 1.26 -2.08 -20.68
C ASN A 408 0.98 -0.69 -21.30
N ILE A 409 1.00 -0.57 -22.62
CA ILE A 409 0.87 0.71 -23.33
C ILE A 409 -0.39 0.73 -24.18
N ALA A 410 -1.23 1.74 -23.97
CA ALA A 410 -2.41 2.03 -24.78
C ALA A 410 -2.28 3.38 -25.49
N PRO A 411 -2.86 3.56 -26.67
CA PRO A 411 -2.94 4.87 -27.30
C PRO A 411 -3.90 5.78 -26.51
N GLN A 412 -3.39 6.90 -26.03
CA GLN A 412 -4.15 7.92 -25.29
C GLN A 412 -3.95 9.28 -25.97
N TYR A 413 -5.03 10.05 -26.16
CA TYR A 413 -4.93 11.37 -26.80
C TYR A 413 -3.88 12.25 -26.14
N SER A 414 -2.93 12.75 -26.97
CA SER A 414 -1.77 13.47 -26.51
C SER A 414 -2.10 14.83 -25.90
N ASP A 415 -3.06 15.53 -26.47
CA ASP A 415 -3.33 16.93 -26.14
C ASP A 415 -4.37 17.13 -25.05
N THR A 416 -5.33 16.21 -24.93
CA THR A 416 -6.48 16.36 -24.04
C THR A 416 -6.53 15.37 -22.90
N PHE A 417 -5.95 14.17 -23.05
CA PHE A 417 -6.18 13.07 -22.14
C PHE A 417 -4.92 12.68 -21.36
N ASN A 418 -3.80 12.37 -22.05
CA ASN A 418 -2.56 11.83 -21.44
C ASN A 418 -1.57 12.89 -20.93
N THR A 419 -1.74 14.14 -21.27
CA THR A 419 -0.78 15.21 -20.95
C THR A 419 -1.08 15.85 -19.61
N GLY A 420 -0.10 16.57 -19.02
CA GLY A 420 -0.27 17.24 -17.73
C GLY A 420 -1.55 18.07 -17.63
N GLY A 421 -2.40 17.76 -16.67
CA GLY A 421 -3.76 18.28 -16.51
C GLY A 421 -4.77 17.71 -17.48
N GLY A 422 -4.43 16.69 -18.27
CA GLY A 422 -5.34 15.98 -19.17
C GLY A 422 -6.40 15.18 -18.45
N GLY A 423 -7.41 14.75 -19.20
CA GLY A 423 -8.55 14.01 -18.64
C GLY A 423 -8.11 12.77 -17.85
N TRP A 424 -7.16 11.98 -18.36
CA TRP A 424 -6.65 10.81 -17.67
C TRP A 424 -5.61 11.18 -16.61
N ASN A 425 -4.66 12.04 -16.93
CA ASN A 425 -3.60 12.44 -16.00
C ASN A 425 -4.14 13.00 -14.68
N THR A 426 -5.23 13.78 -14.70
CA THR A 426 -5.84 14.29 -13.45
C THR A 426 -6.45 13.17 -12.61
N LEU A 427 -6.90 12.07 -13.22
CA LEU A 427 -7.37 10.90 -12.48
C LEU A 427 -6.19 10.10 -11.91
N GLU A 428 -5.11 9.92 -12.68
CA GLU A 428 -3.87 9.27 -12.21
C GLU A 428 -3.30 10.02 -11.00
N ASP A 429 -3.12 11.34 -11.09
CA ASP A 429 -2.62 12.18 -9.98
C ASP A 429 -3.50 12.06 -8.72
N TRP A 430 -4.82 11.95 -8.90
CA TRP A 430 -5.74 11.77 -7.79
C TRP A 430 -5.62 10.35 -7.19
N VAL A 431 -5.48 9.31 -8.02
CA VAL A 431 -5.27 7.92 -7.58
C VAL A 431 -3.95 7.78 -6.81
N ASP A 432 -2.90 8.48 -7.20
CA ASP A 432 -1.63 8.54 -6.46
C ASP A 432 -1.84 9.00 -5.01
N GLY A 433 -2.75 9.95 -4.79
CA GLY A 433 -3.17 10.40 -3.47
C GLY A 433 -3.94 9.34 -2.64
N GLN A 434 -4.39 8.24 -3.25
CA GLN A 434 -5.09 7.16 -2.54
C GLN A 434 -4.14 6.07 -2.02
N VAL A 435 -2.86 6.09 -2.41
CA VAL A 435 -1.84 5.17 -1.88
C VAL A 435 -1.62 5.44 -0.41
N CYS A 436 -1.63 4.39 0.39
CA CYS A 436 -1.61 4.46 1.85
C CYS A 436 -0.65 3.42 2.45
N SER A 437 -0.64 3.29 3.77
CA SER A 437 0.20 2.29 4.46
C SER A 437 -0.27 0.86 4.22
N ASP A 438 -1.58 0.65 4.05
CA ASP A 438 -2.10 -0.60 3.52
C ASP A 438 -1.92 -0.64 1.99
N THR A 439 -1.95 -1.82 1.38
CA THR A 439 -1.87 -1.92 -0.08
C THR A 439 -3.17 -1.42 -0.72
N LEU A 440 -3.05 -0.54 -1.71
CA LEU A 440 -4.11 -0.20 -2.64
C LEU A 440 -4.05 -1.21 -3.81
N TYR A 441 -5.12 -1.93 -4.04
CA TYR A 441 -5.26 -2.88 -5.15
C TYR A 441 -5.98 -2.19 -6.29
N VAL A 442 -5.36 -2.19 -7.48
CA VAL A 442 -5.90 -1.48 -8.64
C VAL A 442 -6.09 -2.42 -9.83
N VAL A 443 -7.14 -2.16 -10.59
CA VAL A 443 -7.29 -2.64 -11.97
C VAL A 443 -7.44 -1.40 -12.85
N ILE A 444 -6.60 -1.30 -13.86
CA ILE A 444 -6.59 -0.19 -14.82
C ILE A 444 -7.01 -0.78 -16.15
N GLY A 445 -8.08 -0.28 -16.75
CA GLY A 445 -8.60 -0.90 -17.95
C GLY A 445 -8.90 0.07 -19.08
N ALA A 446 -8.99 -0.49 -20.27
CA ALA A 446 -9.39 0.16 -21.51
C ALA A 446 -10.60 -0.57 -22.09
N TYR A 447 -11.50 0.17 -22.71
CA TYR A 447 -12.74 -0.35 -23.27
C TYR A 447 -12.85 -0.01 -24.75
N PHE A 448 -13.38 -0.94 -25.55
CA PHE A 448 -13.31 -0.87 -27.01
C PHE A 448 -14.68 -0.82 -27.70
N GLU A 449 -15.74 -0.61 -26.93
CA GLU A 449 -17.07 -0.30 -27.45
C GLU A 449 -17.38 1.17 -27.26
N LYS A 450 -18.40 1.71 -27.97
CA LYS A 450 -18.84 3.08 -27.78
C LYS A 450 -19.32 3.31 -26.34
N TYR A 451 -18.82 4.35 -25.69
CA TYR A 451 -19.17 4.66 -24.31
C TYR A 451 -19.42 6.16 -24.11
N THR A 452 -20.47 6.47 -23.36
CA THR A 452 -20.75 7.83 -22.88
C THR A 452 -20.63 7.84 -21.36
N ASP A 453 -19.76 8.66 -20.83
CA ASP A 453 -19.57 8.79 -19.38
C ASP A 453 -20.69 9.62 -18.73
N ARG A 454 -20.72 9.66 -17.39
CA ARG A 454 -21.74 10.41 -16.61
C ARG A 454 -21.67 11.93 -16.80
N ARG A 455 -20.59 12.45 -17.41
CA ARG A 455 -20.43 13.86 -17.77
C ARG A 455 -20.95 14.17 -19.17
N GLY A 456 -21.35 13.14 -19.92
CA GLY A 456 -21.85 13.26 -21.28
C GLY A 456 -20.78 13.22 -22.38
N TYR A 457 -19.51 12.98 -22.05
CA TYR A 457 -18.48 12.80 -23.06
C TYR A 457 -18.62 11.40 -23.69
N THR A 458 -18.66 11.35 -25.02
CA THR A 458 -18.86 10.10 -25.76
C THR A 458 -17.61 9.73 -26.53
N GLY A 459 -16.94 8.65 -26.10
CA GLY A 459 -15.83 8.03 -26.82
C GLY A 459 -16.32 6.95 -27.78
N SER A 460 -15.62 6.80 -28.88
CA SER A 460 -15.79 5.70 -29.82
C SER A 460 -14.45 5.06 -30.15
N PRO A 461 -14.37 3.73 -30.24
CA PRO A 461 -13.16 3.07 -30.67
C PRO A 461 -12.84 3.43 -32.12
N ALA A 462 -11.57 3.41 -32.47
CA ALA A 462 -11.13 3.64 -33.84
C ALA A 462 -9.85 2.88 -34.15
N THR A 463 -9.75 2.30 -35.33
CA THR A 463 -8.49 1.72 -35.82
C THR A 463 -7.56 2.83 -36.24
N ILE A 464 -6.32 2.80 -35.73
CA ILE A 464 -5.30 3.81 -35.96
C ILE A 464 -3.94 3.16 -36.31
N SER A 465 -3.09 3.94 -36.94
CA SER A 465 -1.66 3.59 -37.04
C SER A 465 -0.98 3.99 -35.74
N PHE A 466 -0.41 3.01 -35.02
CA PHE A 466 0.27 3.23 -33.74
C PHE A 466 1.27 2.09 -33.46
N GLY A 467 2.39 2.39 -32.82
CA GLY A 467 3.36 1.37 -32.44
C GLY A 467 4.02 0.65 -33.62
N GLY A 468 4.03 1.26 -34.83
CA GLY A 468 4.52 0.63 -36.05
C GLY A 468 3.57 -0.43 -36.62
N ARG A 469 2.27 -0.37 -36.27
CA ARG A 469 1.15 -1.16 -36.79
C ARG A 469 0.09 -0.22 -37.38
N ASN A 470 -0.78 -0.74 -38.25
CA ASN A 470 -1.89 0.02 -38.84
C ASN A 470 -3.28 -0.47 -38.41
N ASP A 471 -3.30 -1.40 -37.46
CA ASP A 471 -4.46 -2.16 -37.01
C ASP A 471 -4.67 -2.09 -35.48
N VAL A 472 -4.18 -1.06 -34.83
CA VAL A 472 -4.34 -0.85 -33.39
C VAL A 472 -5.68 -0.18 -33.12
N THR A 473 -6.47 -0.73 -32.21
CA THR A 473 -7.72 -0.10 -31.78
C THR A 473 -7.43 0.91 -30.67
N ARG A 474 -7.73 2.18 -30.92
CA ARG A 474 -7.75 3.21 -29.88
C ARG A 474 -8.99 3.02 -29.00
N PRO A 475 -8.83 2.90 -27.67
CA PRO A 475 -9.96 2.73 -26.74
C PRO A 475 -10.90 3.94 -26.74
N SER A 476 -12.15 3.70 -26.38
CA SER A 476 -13.20 4.71 -26.20
C SER A 476 -13.27 5.25 -24.77
N MET A 477 -12.83 4.45 -23.80
CA MET A 477 -12.95 4.70 -22.37
C MET A 477 -11.76 4.08 -21.64
N PHE A 478 -11.38 4.72 -20.54
CA PHE A 478 -10.43 4.17 -19.57
C PHE A 478 -11.04 4.19 -18.17
N TYR A 479 -10.60 3.25 -17.32
CA TYR A 479 -11.09 3.13 -15.96
C TYR A 479 -10.01 2.70 -14.97
N TYR A 480 -10.14 3.14 -13.74
CA TYR A 480 -9.51 2.57 -12.56
C TYR A 480 -10.56 1.87 -11.72
N ILE A 481 -10.24 0.69 -11.20
CA ILE A 481 -10.97 0.08 -10.10
C ILE A 481 -10.03 0.06 -8.92
N LEU A 482 -10.47 0.62 -7.80
CA LEU A 482 -9.68 0.77 -6.59
C LEU A 482 -10.31 -0.05 -5.47
N MET A 483 -9.51 -0.79 -4.73
CA MET A 483 -9.92 -1.49 -3.52
C MET A 483 -8.83 -1.39 -2.46
N ARG A 484 -9.21 -1.03 -1.25
CA ARG A 484 -8.35 -1.06 -0.07
C ARG A 484 -9.15 -1.06 1.23
N THR A 485 -8.48 -1.17 2.37
CA THR A 485 -9.13 -0.91 3.65
C THR A 485 -9.58 0.55 3.75
N LYS A 486 -10.69 0.82 4.41
CA LYS A 486 -11.19 2.21 4.60
C LYS A 486 -10.17 3.06 5.36
N LYS A 487 -9.59 2.53 6.43
CA LYS A 487 -8.59 3.23 7.26
C LYS A 487 -7.29 3.51 6.50
N GLY A 488 -6.84 2.60 5.63
CA GLY A 488 -5.60 2.71 4.86
C GLY A 488 -4.32 2.50 5.66
N ASN A 489 -4.43 2.18 6.94
CA ASN A 489 -3.33 1.86 7.85
C ASN A 489 -3.75 0.80 8.88
N SER A 490 -4.60 -0.10 8.49
CA SER A 490 -5.15 -1.13 9.38
C SER A 490 -4.15 -2.27 9.67
N GLY A 491 -3.16 -2.46 8.80
CA GLY A 491 -2.25 -3.62 8.85
C GLY A 491 -2.92 -4.96 8.56
N LYS A 492 -4.23 -4.97 8.25
CA LYS A 492 -4.99 -6.19 7.94
C LYS A 492 -4.88 -6.56 6.47
N ALA A 493 -4.76 -7.84 6.18
CA ALA A 493 -4.99 -8.35 4.83
C ALA A 493 -6.48 -8.26 4.48
N LEU A 494 -6.84 -7.99 3.21
CA LEU A 494 -8.25 -7.84 2.83
C LEU A 494 -9.11 -9.08 3.12
N LYS A 495 -8.53 -10.28 3.07
CA LYS A 495 -9.24 -11.52 3.45
C LYS A 495 -9.72 -11.52 4.90
N ASP A 496 -9.04 -10.79 5.78
CA ASP A 496 -9.30 -10.71 7.22
C ASP A 496 -10.18 -9.50 7.59
N CYS A 497 -10.62 -8.74 6.58
CA CYS A 497 -11.49 -7.59 6.73
C CYS A 497 -12.95 -7.96 6.52
N THR A 498 -13.84 -7.30 7.24
CA THR A 498 -15.28 -7.32 6.96
C THR A 498 -15.60 -6.41 5.77
N ALA A 499 -16.77 -6.59 5.17
CA ALA A 499 -17.24 -5.71 4.09
C ALA A 499 -17.26 -4.22 4.50
N SER A 500 -17.58 -3.92 5.76
CA SER A 500 -17.62 -2.54 6.27
C SER A 500 -16.22 -1.90 6.44
N GLU A 501 -15.17 -2.70 6.55
CA GLU A 501 -13.78 -2.24 6.65
C GLU A 501 -13.14 -2.02 5.29
N ILE A 502 -13.75 -2.53 4.21
CA ILE A 502 -13.25 -2.42 2.84
C ILE A 502 -14.02 -1.30 2.11
N LYS A 503 -13.32 -0.58 1.25
CA LYS A 503 -13.92 0.27 0.23
C LYS A 503 -13.42 -0.14 -1.15
N CYS A 504 -14.32 -0.17 -2.12
CA CYS A 504 -13.98 -0.29 -3.53
C CYS A 504 -14.90 0.58 -4.38
N ALA A 505 -14.41 1.02 -5.51
CA ALA A 505 -15.17 1.78 -6.50
C ALA A 505 -14.47 1.73 -7.86
N ALA A 506 -15.24 1.90 -8.92
CA ALA A 506 -14.73 2.15 -10.25
C ALA A 506 -14.76 3.66 -10.54
N PHE A 507 -13.73 4.14 -11.23
CA PHE A 507 -13.58 5.52 -11.71
C PHE A 507 -13.41 5.45 -13.22
N VAL A 508 -14.33 6.04 -13.95
CA VAL A 508 -14.46 5.84 -15.39
C VAL A 508 -14.46 7.17 -16.12
N ARG A 509 -13.65 7.27 -17.17
CA ARG A 509 -13.62 8.43 -18.06
C ARG A 509 -13.70 8.03 -19.51
N SER A 510 -14.56 8.68 -20.25
CA SER A 510 -14.50 8.65 -21.71
C SER A 510 -13.13 9.13 -22.18
N HIS A 511 -12.61 8.55 -23.25
CA HIS A 511 -11.36 9.03 -23.86
C HIS A 511 -11.44 10.47 -24.38
N GLU A 512 -12.69 11.00 -24.55
CA GLU A 512 -12.97 12.38 -24.94
C GLU A 512 -13.03 13.36 -23.75
N THR A 513 -12.75 12.91 -22.53
CA THR A 513 -12.69 13.80 -21.34
C THR A 513 -11.58 14.84 -21.53
N PRO A 514 -11.90 16.15 -21.55
CA PRO A 514 -10.94 17.20 -21.85
C PRO A 514 -10.01 17.50 -20.65
N LYS A 515 -9.01 18.34 -20.92
CA LYS A 515 -8.16 18.93 -19.89
C LYS A 515 -8.96 19.70 -18.84
N GLY A 516 -8.43 19.70 -17.60
CA GLY A 516 -8.95 20.50 -16.50
C GLY A 516 -10.17 19.92 -15.80
N VAL A 517 -10.66 18.76 -16.23
CA VAL A 517 -11.76 18.07 -15.55
C VAL A 517 -11.25 17.47 -14.24
N LYS A 518 -11.70 18.03 -13.12
CA LYS A 518 -11.37 17.54 -11.79
C LYS A 518 -12.09 16.22 -11.52
N VAL A 519 -11.45 15.36 -10.70
CA VAL A 519 -12.07 14.13 -10.21
C VAL A 519 -13.22 14.48 -9.28
N SER A 520 -14.34 13.80 -9.45
CA SER A 520 -15.53 13.95 -8.63
C SER A 520 -16.37 12.68 -8.66
N GLU A 521 -17.47 12.66 -7.92
CA GLU A 521 -18.43 11.56 -7.93
C GLU A 521 -18.98 11.23 -9.33
N GLN A 522 -18.95 12.17 -10.27
CA GLN A 522 -19.35 11.90 -11.66
C GLN A 522 -18.43 10.93 -12.40
N ASP A 523 -17.20 10.73 -11.90
CA ASP A 523 -16.30 9.71 -12.45
C ASP A 523 -16.57 8.32 -11.85
N MET A 524 -17.40 8.21 -10.78
CA MET A 524 -17.56 6.99 -10.01
C MET A 524 -18.74 6.14 -10.48
N MET A 525 -18.58 4.84 -10.37
CA MET A 525 -19.66 3.85 -10.43
C MET A 525 -19.37 2.66 -9.53
N SER A 526 -20.36 1.80 -9.31
CA SER A 526 -20.13 0.55 -8.62
C SER A 526 -19.24 -0.39 -9.44
N VAL A 527 -18.49 -1.24 -8.77
CA VAL A 527 -17.67 -2.25 -9.46
C VAL A 527 -18.56 -3.20 -10.24
N SER A 528 -19.71 -3.60 -9.66
CA SER A 528 -20.69 -4.48 -10.33
C SER A 528 -21.30 -3.87 -11.59
N ASP A 529 -21.48 -2.53 -11.66
CA ASP A 529 -21.94 -1.89 -12.89
C ASP A 529 -20.85 -1.88 -13.96
N LEU A 530 -19.61 -1.68 -13.57
CA LEU A 530 -18.48 -1.78 -14.52
C LEU A 530 -18.30 -3.23 -15.01
N GLU A 531 -18.51 -4.24 -14.16
CA GLU A 531 -18.51 -5.66 -14.57
C GLU A 531 -19.52 -5.95 -15.68
N LYS A 532 -20.75 -5.36 -15.59
CA LYS A 532 -21.78 -5.48 -16.63
C LYS A 532 -21.35 -4.84 -17.95
N ILE A 533 -20.59 -3.74 -17.90
CA ILE A 533 -20.11 -3.03 -19.08
C ILE A 533 -18.98 -3.79 -19.75
N THR A 534 -18.01 -4.26 -18.95
CA THR A 534 -16.76 -4.83 -19.47
C THR A 534 -16.81 -6.34 -19.68
N GLY A 535 -17.76 -7.03 -19.05
CA GLY A 535 -17.87 -8.48 -19.07
C GLY A 535 -16.87 -9.24 -18.19
N PHE A 536 -16.00 -8.52 -17.46
CA PHE A 536 -15.04 -9.14 -16.54
C PHE A 536 -15.60 -9.18 -15.11
N THR A 537 -15.12 -10.14 -14.31
CA THR A 537 -15.41 -10.19 -12.87
C THR A 537 -14.18 -9.73 -12.10
N TYR A 538 -14.33 -8.68 -11.30
CA TYR A 538 -13.24 -8.09 -10.52
C TYR A 538 -13.26 -8.55 -9.07
N PHE A 539 -12.07 -8.63 -8.46
CA PHE A 539 -11.85 -8.99 -7.06
C PHE A 539 -12.48 -10.33 -6.60
N PRO A 540 -12.42 -11.41 -7.41
CA PRO A 540 -13.01 -12.69 -7.03
C PRO A 540 -12.38 -13.28 -5.76
N ASN A 541 -11.16 -12.87 -5.42
CA ASN A 541 -10.42 -13.32 -4.23
C ASN A 541 -10.76 -12.51 -2.96
N VAL A 542 -11.67 -11.54 -3.07
CA VAL A 542 -12.21 -10.75 -1.94
C VAL A 542 -13.74 -10.74 -2.05
N PRO A 543 -14.41 -11.89 -1.80
CA PRO A 543 -15.85 -12.03 -2.02
C PRO A 543 -16.70 -11.08 -1.16
N GLN A 544 -16.17 -10.60 -0.04
CA GLN A 544 -16.82 -9.63 0.83
C GLN A 544 -16.63 -8.16 0.38
N ALA A 545 -15.90 -7.90 -0.72
CA ALA A 545 -15.75 -6.54 -1.24
C ALA A 545 -17.11 -5.94 -1.58
N PRO A 546 -17.42 -4.69 -1.15
CA PRO A 546 -18.72 -4.06 -1.37
C PRO A 546 -18.86 -3.57 -2.83
N LYS A 547 -18.93 -4.50 -3.80
CA LYS A 547 -18.89 -4.21 -5.24
C LYS A 547 -20.15 -3.52 -5.79
N ASP A 548 -21.29 -3.72 -5.12
CA ASP A 548 -22.58 -3.20 -5.60
C ASP A 548 -22.83 -1.74 -5.24
N THR A 549 -22.00 -1.18 -4.37
CA THR A 549 -22.13 0.18 -3.87
C THR A 549 -20.80 0.91 -3.85
N TYR A 550 -20.86 2.24 -3.81
CA TYR A 550 -19.69 3.09 -3.53
C TYR A 550 -20.15 4.29 -2.71
N ASN A 551 -19.20 4.91 -2.04
CA ASN A 551 -19.44 6.14 -1.30
C ASN A 551 -18.34 7.15 -1.65
N ALA A 552 -18.71 8.28 -2.25
CA ALA A 552 -17.76 9.30 -2.68
C ALA A 552 -16.95 9.87 -1.50
N SER A 553 -17.58 10.05 -0.34
CA SER A 553 -16.90 10.56 0.85
C SER A 553 -15.81 9.61 1.40
N ASP A 554 -15.94 8.29 1.22
CA ASP A 554 -14.89 7.33 1.56
C ASP A 554 -13.58 7.60 0.77
N TRP A 555 -13.71 8.22 -0.40
CA TRP A 555 -12.61 8.53 -1.32
C TRP A 555 -12.18 10.01 -1.28
N GLY A 556 -12.82 10.83 -0.43
CA GLY A 556 -12.52 12.25 -0.29
C GLY A 556 -13.12 13.14 -1.40
N LEU A 557 -14.24 12.71 -1.99
CA LEU A 557 -14.97 13.39 -3.05
C LEU A 557 -16.33 13.88 -2.57
#